data_c9720e3058f8fb09d802dfa2df0889ae
#
_entry.id   c9720e3058f8fb09d802dfa2df0889ae
#
_cell.length_a   1.000
_cell.length_b   1.000
_cell.length_c   1.000
_cell.angle_alpha   90.00
_cell.angle_beta   90.00
_cell.angle_gamma   90.00
#
_symmetry.space_group_name_H-M   'P 1'
#
loop_
_entity.id
_entity.type
_entity.pdbx_description
1 polymer ?
#
loop_
_entity_poly.entity_id
_entity_poly.type
_entity_poly.pdbx_seq_one_letter_code
_entity_poly.pdbx_strand_id
1 'polypeptide(L)'
;MKKTVNVAIGGCSFIIDEDACNVLSDYLDNFKAAIGNSGAGNDVMDELESRIADLLKEKLGGREVVSLEMTREVIGQLGYPEGYDCKEKAGSSTGECSGGNAHQGNYSYDGERPVRKLFRDPDDKKIAGVCSGLALFLGVDVVIIRVIFLIALICGSAGFWIYLVIWIAAPEARNATEKCELRGIPANAENIRRFTQTR
;
A
#
# COMPACT_ATOMS: atom_id res chain seq x y z
N MET A 1 -35.07 0.52 8.01
CA MET A 1 -34.36 1.56 7.23
C MET A 1 -32.92 1.55 7.66
N LYS A 2 -31.95 1.30 6.78
CA LYS A 2 -30.54 1.43 7.11
C LYS A 2 -30.19 2.92 7.21
N LYS A 3 -29.50 3.30 8.27
CA LYS A 3 -28.99 4.67 8.41
C LYS A 3 -27.65 4.77 7.71
N THR A 4 -27.47 5.84 6.98
CA THR A 4 -26.20 6.16 6.31
C THR A 4 -25.57 7.39 6.96
N VAL A 5 -24.26 7.42 7.05
CA VAL A 5 -23.46 8.51 7.63
C VAL A 5 -22.49 9.02 6.58
N ASN A 6 -22.28 10.34 6.53
CA ASN A 6 -21.23 10.96 5.73
C ASN A 6 -19.93 10.97 6.52
N VAL A 7 -18.89 10.34 5.99
CA VAL A 7 -17.57 10.25 6.61
C VAL A 7 -16.50 10.71 5.63
N ALA A 8 -15.54 11.48 6.10
CA ALA A 8 -14.35 11.87 5.34
C ALA A 8 -13.21 10.90 5.67
N ILE A 9 -12.65 10.22 4.67
CA ILE A 9 -11.55 9.26 4.79
C ILE A 9 -10.53 9.60 3.71
N GLY A 10 -9.25 9.78 4.08
CA GLY A 10 -8.18 10.10 3.14
C GLY A 10 -8.48 11.32 2.27
N GLY A 11 -9.16 12.35 2.82
CA GLY A 11 -9.54 13.55 2.09
C GLY A 11 -10.73 13.43 1.13
N CYS A 12 -11.40 12.26 1.08
CA CYS A 12 -12.58 12.01 0.27
C CYS A 12 -13.81 11.79 1.15
N SER A 13 -14.97 12.30 0.71
CA SER A 13 -16.25 12.10 1.40
C SER A 13 -16.97 10.87 0.86
N PHE A 14 -17.40 9.99 1.76
CA PHE A 14 -18.14 8.77 1.44
C PHE A 14 -19.45 8.73 2.22
N ILE A 15 -20.49 8.20 1.58
CA ILE A 15 -21.74 7.84 2.25
C ILE A 15 -21.61 6.37 2.65
N ILE A 16 -21.61 6.08 3.94
CA ILE A 16 -21.33 4.75 4.50
C ILE A 16 -22.52 4.30 5.35
N ASP A 17 -22.90 3.02 5.29
CA ASP A 17 -23.85 2.43 6.23
C ASP A 17 -23.32 2.56 7.65
N GLU A 18 -24.16 2.84 8.66
CA GLU A 18 -23.79 3.03 10.06
C GLU A 18 -23.01 1.81 10.60
N ASP A 19 -23.45 0.60 10.28
CA ASP A 19 -22.77 -0.64 10.66
C ASP A 19 -21.37 -0.75 10.04
N ALA A 20 -21.21 -0.33 8.79
CA ALA A 20 -19.94 -0.32 8.07
C ALA A 20 -18.99 0.74 8.64
N CYS A 21 -19.52 1.90 9.02
CA CYS A 21 -18.77 2.96 9.66
C CYS A 21 -18.19 2.51 11.02
N ASN A 22 -18.96 1.82 11.83
CA ASN A 22 -18.52 1.29 13.12
C ASN A 22 -17.37 0.29 12.95
N VAL A 23 -17.49 -0.65 12.01
CA VAL A 23 -16.44 -1.64 11.72
C VAL A 23 -15.15 -0.97 11.23
N LEU A 24 -15.27 0.06 10.39
CA LEU A 24 -14.11 0.80 9.88
C LEU A 24 -13.44 1.63 10.99
N SER A 25 -14.23 2.27 11.86
CA SER A 25 -13.71 3.03 12.99
C SER A 25 -12.97 2.10 13.97
N ASP A 26 -13.55 0.96 14.32
CA ASP A 26 -12.91 -0.04 15.18
C ASP A 26 -11.58 -0.53 14.56
N TYR A 27 -11.52 -0.73 13.24
CA TYR A 27 -10.30 -1.12 12.54
C TYR A 27 -9.22 -0.03 12.63
N LEU A 28 -9.57 1.23 12.38
CA LEU A 28 -8.63 2.36 12.44
C LEU A 28 -8.11 2.59 13.87
N ASP A 29 -8.98 2.50 14.88
CA ASP A 29 -8.60 2.66 16.28
C ASP A 29 -7.65 1.55 16.73
N ASN A 30 -7.91 0.31 16.33
CA ASN A 30 -7.04 -0.83 16.61
C ASN A 30 -5.68 -0.68 15.92
N PHE A 31 -5.66 -0.23 14.65
CA PHE A 31 -4.44 0.02 13.92
C PHE A 31 -3.61 1.14 14.56
N LYS A 32 -4.27 2.23 14.98
CA LYS A 32 -3.65 3.33 15.71
C LYS A 32 -3.04 2.88 17.03
N ALA A 33 -3.73 2.01 17.77
CA ALA A 33 -3.22 1.43 19.01
C ALA A 33 -1.98 0.54 18.78
N ALA A 34 -1.92 -0.20 17.66
CA ALA A 34 -0.79 -1.05 17.29
C ALA A 34 0.45 -0.28 16.86
N ILE A 35 0.28 0.90 16.24
CA ILE A 35 1.42 1.74 15.80
C ILE A 35 2.03 2.53 16.96
N GLY A 36 1.24 2.83 17.99
CA GLY A 36 1.66 3.69 19.11
C GLY A 36 1.74 5.18 18.72
N ASN A 37 1.94 6.04 19.71
CA ASN A 37 1.97 7.51 19.58
C ASN A 37 3.33 8.05 19.08
N SER A 38 4.02 7.37 18.17
CA SER A 38 5.24 7.92 17.56
C SER A 38 4.89 8.96 16.50
N GLY A 39 5.74 9.98 16.31
CA GLY A 39 5.49 11.00 15.29
C GLY A 39 5.34 10.42 13.86
N ALA A 40 5.98 9.30 13.57
CA ALA A 40 5.79 8.53 12.35
C ALA A 40 4.40 7.83 12.27
N GLY A 41 3.69 7.69 13.39
CA GLY A 41 2.38 7.04 13.44
C GLY A 41 1.30 7.81 12.69
N ASN A 42 1.36 9.14 12.69
CA ASN A 42 0.39 9.97 11.95
C ASN A 42 0.57 9.81 10.44
N ASP A 43 1.81 9.84 9.96
CA ASP A 43 2.10 9.66 8.53
C ASP A 43 1.62 8.28 8.03
N VAL A 44 1.75 7.24 8.87
CA VAL A 44 1.26 5.88 8.58
C VAL A 44 -0.26 5.84 8.52
N MET A 45 -0.94 6.54 9.44
CA MET A 45 -2.41 6.63 9.45
C MET A 45 -2.94 7.34 8.22
N ASP A 46 -2.35 8.48 7.86
CA ASP A 46 -2.74 9.25 6.67
C ASP A 46 -2.58 8.42 5.38
N GLU A 47 -1.50 7.65 5.27
CA GLU A 47 -1.26 6.76 4.14
C GLU A 47 -2.27 5.59 4.11
N LEU A 48 -2.58 5.00 5.28
CA LEU A 48 -3.57 3.94 5.41
C LEU A 48 -4.97 4.43 5.03
N GLU A 49 -5.37 5.61 5.54
CA GLU A 49 -6.66 6.22 5.19
C GLU A 49 -6.76 6.53 3.70
N SER A 50 -5.69 7.06 3.10
CA SER A 50 -5.61 7.29 1.66
C SER A 50 -5.80 5.98 0.88
N ARG A 51 -5.15 4.90 1.31
CA ARG A 51 -5.28 3.59 0.68
C ARG A 51 -6.69 3.01 0.81
N ILE A 52 -7.31 3.16 1.99
CA ILE A 52 -8.71 2.77 2.23
C ILE A 52 -9.63 3.54 1.27
N ALA A 53 -9.44 4.86 1.13
CA ALA A 53 -10.23 5.69 0.24
C ALA A 53 -10.13 5.23 -1.22
N ASP A 54 -8.94 4.88 -1.68
CA ASP A 54 -8.72 4.38 -3.04
C ASP A 54 -9.42 3.03 -3.28
N LEU A 55 -9.28 2.10 -2.34
CA LEU A 55 -9.96 0.80 -2.42
C LEU A 55 -11.48 0.93 -2.37
N LEU A 56 -12.00 1.82 -1.52
CA LEU A 56 -13.44 2.09 -1.46
C LEU A 56 -13.94 2.71 -2.77
N LYS A 57 -13.22 3.64 -3.39
CA LYS A 57 -13.57 4.21 -4.71
C LYS A 57 -13.60 3.13 -5.80
N GLU A 58 -12.59 2.27 -5.81
CA GLU A 58 -12.50 1.16 -6.77
C GLU A 58 -13.70 0.21 -6.62
N LYS A 59 -14.05 -0.16 -5.38
CA LYS A 59 -15.17 -1.06 -5.08
C LYS A 59 -16.55 -0.41 -5.29
N LEU A 60 -16.67 0.90 -5.09
CA LEU A 60 -17.94 1.61 -5.33
C LEU A 60 -18.40 1.51 -6.79
N GLY A 61 -17.46 1.56 -7.77
CA GLY A 61 -17.76 1.31 -9.17
C GLY A 61 -19.00 2.06 -9.74
N GLY A 62 -19.36 3.22 -9.14
CA GLY A 62 -20.54 4.00 -9.47
C GLY A 62 -21.73 3.85 -8.51
N ARG A 63 -21.61 3.10 -7.44
CA ARG A 63 -22.59 3.07 -6.33
C ARG A 63 -22.35 4.29 -5.43
N GLU A 64 -23.43 4.79 -4.79
CA GLU A 64 -23.31 5.97 -3.91
C GLU A 64 -23.02 5.61 -2.45
N VAL A 65 -23.31 4.38 -2.02
CA VAL A 65 -23.25 3.98 -0.60
C VAL A 65 -22.30 2.81 -0.41
N VAL A 66 -21.38 2.95 0.54
CA VAL A 66 -20.47 1.90 0.99
C VAL A 66 -21.22 0.96 1.92
N SER A 67 -21.33 -0.31 1.54
CA SER A 67 -21.97 -1.36 2.35
C SER A 67 -20.99 -2.02 3.33
N LEU A 68 -21.54 -2.69 4.34
CA LEU A 68 -20.75 -3.47 5.30
C LEU A 68 -19.87 -4.55 4.62
N GLU A 69 -20.39 -5.20 3.57
CA GLU A 69 -19.64 -6.21 2.81
C GLU A 69 -18.40 -5.62 2.14
N MET A 70 -18.55 -4.47 1.46
CA MET A 70 -17.43 -3.76 0.83
C MET A 70 -16.37 -3.37 1.86
N THR A 71 -16.79 -2.88 3.03
CA THR A 71 -15.87 -2.50 4.11
C THR A 71 -15.09 -3.71 4.62
N ARG A 72 -15.74 -4.85 4.82
CA ARG A 72 -15.08 -6.10 5.22
C ARG A 72 -14.11 -6.62 4.17
N GLU A 73 -14.45 -6.53 2.89
CA GLU A 73 -13.55 -6.90 1.80
C GLU A 73 -12.29 -6.00 1.78
N VAL A 74 -12.46 -4.69 1.94
CA VAL A 74 -11.34 -3.75 1.99
C VAL A 74 -10.43 -4.04 3.19
N ILE A 75 -11.00 -4.26 4.38
CA ILE A 75 -10.23 -4.65 5.58
C ILE A 75 -9.53 -6.01 5.35
N GLY A 76 -10.18 -6.97 4.71
CA GLY A 76 -9.57 -8.26 4.35
C GLY A 76 -8.39 -8.13 3.39
N GLN A 77 -8.43 -7.17 2.45
CA GLN A 77 -7.30 -6.88 1.55
C GLN A 77 -6.14 -6.18 2.24
N LEU A 78 -6.43 -5.29 3.19
CA LEU A 78 -5.42 -4.57 3.96
C LEU A 78 -4.75 -5.45 5.02
N GLY A 79 -5.51 -6.41 5.59
CA GLY A 79 -5.07 -7.23 6.70
C GLY A 79 -5.00 -6.47 8.02
N TYR A 80 -4.66 -7.17 9.09
CA TYR A 80 -4.46 -6.59 10.42
C TYR A 80 -2.96 -6.44 10.72
N PRO A 81 -2.54 -5.42 11.49
CA PRO A 81 -1.15 -5.29 11.93
C PRO A 81 -0.76 -6.43 12.87
N GLU A 82 0.54 -6.80 12.87
CA GLU A 82 1.07 -7.80 13.78
C GLU A 82 0.79 -7.43 15.25
N GLY A 83 0.28 -8.40 16.03
CA GLY A 83 -0.07 -8.21 17.44
C GLY A 83 -1.55 -7.89 17.69
N TYR A 84 -2.39 -7.92 16.66
CA TYR A 84 -3.82 -7.78 16.82
C TYR A 84 -4.43 -9.12 17.25
N ASP A 85 -4.79 -9.23 18.55
CA ASP A 85 -5.64 -10.31 19.05
C ASP A 85 -7.10 -10.02 18.66
N CYS A 86 -7.64 -10.82 17.74
CA CYS A 86 -9.07 -10.84 17.45
C CYS A 86 -9.85 -11.28 18.71
N LYS A 87 -10.07 -10.38 19.66
CA LYS A 87 -11.05 -10.61 20.71
C LYS A 87 -12.42 -10.49 20.08
N GLU A 88 -12.97 -11.64 19.71
CA GLU A 88 -14.35 -11.81 19.29
C GLU A 88 -15.32 -11.11 20.24
N LYS A 89 -16.00 -10.06 19.77
CA LYS A 89 -17.35 -9.80 20.23
C LYS A 89 -18.26 -10.71 19.42
N ALA A 90 -18.67 -11.78 20.07
CA ALA A 90 -19.49 -12.84 19.54
C ALA A 90 -20.72 -12.33 18.78
N GLY A 91 -20.82 -12.71 17.54
CA GLY A 91 -21.96 -12.51 16.65
C GLY A 91 -21.77 -13.33 15.38
N SER A 92 -21.82 -14.65 15.54
CA SER A 92 -22.13 -15.67 14.53
C SER A 92 -21.72 -15.39 13.07
N SER A 93 -20.57 -15.89 12.65
CA SER A 93 -20.40 -16.85 11.54
C SER A 93 -18.93 -17.12 11.28
N THR A 94 -18.63 -18.39 11.24
CA THR A 94 -17.40 -19.15 11.04
C THR A 94 -16.43 -18.52 10.05
N GLY A 95 -15.29 -18.04 10.55
CA GLY A 95 -14.09 -17.71 9.81
C GLY A 95 -12.92 -17.87 10.77
N GLU A 96 -12.22 -19.01 10.69
CA GLU A 96 -11.11 -19.37 11.56
C GLU A 96 -9.97 -18.34 11.44
N CYS A 97 -9.80 -17.51 12.46
CA CYS A 97 -8.56 -16.81 12.73
C CYS A 97 -7.63 -17.74 13.47
N SER A 98 -6.79 -18.50 12.75
CA SER A 98 -5.73 -19.31 13.35
C SER A 98 -4.64 -18.40 13.89
N GLY A 99 -4.59 -18.24 15.20
CA GLY A 99 -3.50 -17.58 15.90
C GLY A 99 -2.27 -18.46 15.96
N GLY A 100 -1.11 -17.86 15.73
CA GLY A 100 0.18 -18.38 16.20
C GLY A 100 1.09 -18.98 15.12
N ASN A 101 2.07 -18.27 14.79
CA ASN A 101 3.44 -18.52 14.37
C ASN A 101 3.84 -17.60 13.23
N ALA A 102 5.03 -16.99 13.38
CA ALA A 102 5.74 -16.30 12.33
C ALA A 102 5.86 -17.20 11.09
N HIS A 103 4.82 -17.22 10.28
CA HIS A 103 4.81 -17.75 8.94
C HIS A 103 4.51 -16.59 8.03
N GLN A 104 5.40 -16.37 7.09
CA GLN A 104 5.11 -15.75 5.80
C GLN A 104 3.65 -16.05 5.45
N GLY A 105 2.73 -15.14 5.87
CA GLY A 105 1.31 -15.30 5.65
C GLY A 105 1.07 -15.39 4.16
N ASN A 106 0.87 -16.62 3.69
CA ASN A 106 0.36 -16.90 2.37
C ASN A 106 -1.13 -16.52 2.39
N TYR A 107 -1.40 -15.21 2.49
CA TYR A 107 -2.70 -14.69 2.16
C TYR A 107 -2.87 -14.98 0.67
N SER A 108 -3.75 -15.93 0.37
CA SER A 108 -4.20 -16.19 -1.00
C SER A 108 -4.79 -14.89 -1.52
N TYR A 109 -3.95 -14.11 -2.14
CA TYR A 109 -4.33 -12.97 -2.94
C TYR A 109 -5.03 -13.58 -4.17
N ASP A 110 -6.34 -13.78 -4.07
CA ASP A 110 -7.19 -14.12 -5.21
C ASP A 110 -7.49 -12.83 -6.01
N GLY A 111 -6.44 -12.12 -6.29
CA GLY A 111 -6.47 -10.86 -7.01
C GLY A 111 -5.14 -10.69 -7.75
N GLU A 112 -5.21 -10.20 -8.95
CA GLU A 112 -4.12 -9.90 -9.87
C GLU A 112 -2.88 -9.40 -9.12
N ARG A 113 -1.72 -10.01 -9.43
CA ARG A 113 -0.43 -9.53 -8.90
C ARG A 113 -0.34 -8.03 -9.15
N PRO A 114 -0.06 -7.20 -8.14
CA PRO A 114 -0.02 -5.77 -8.34
C PRO A 114 0.90 -5.46 -9.51
N VAL A 115 0.35 -4.76 -10.50
CA VAL A 115 1.10 -4.38 -11.71
C VAL A 115 2.23 -3.48 -11.25
N ARG A 116 3.47 -3.93 -11.47
CA ARG A 116 4.65 -3.13 -11.17
C ARG A 116 4.60 -1.85 -11.99
N LYS A 117 4.62 -0.72 -11.33
CA LYS A 117 4.72 0.59 -11.98
C LYS A 117 6.17 1.08 -11.92
N LEU A 118 6.59 1.79 -12.96
CA LEU A 118 7.92 2.36 -13.01
C LEU A 118 7.98 3.64 -12.18
N PHE A 119 8.56 3.55 -10.99
CA PHE A 119 8.91 4.68 -10.14
C PHE A 119 10.42 4.73 -9.93
N ARG A 120 10.94 5.90 -9.59
CA ARG A 120 12.32 6.03 -9.09
C ARG A 120 12.35 5.64 -7.61
N ASP A 121 13.32 4.82 -7.23
CA ASP A 121 13.49 4.40 -5.84
C ASP A 121 14.24 5.47 -5.02
N PRO A 122 13.62 6.10 -4.01
CA PRO A 122 14.29 7.06 -3.15
C PRO A 122 15.22 6.41 -2.12
N ASP A 123 15.00 5.13 -1.78
CA ASP A 123 15.70 4.46 -0.67
C ASP A 123 17.11 3.99 -1.07
N ASP A 124 17.30 3.48 -2.32
CA ASP A 124 18.62 3.04 -2.84
C ASP A 124 19.11 3.92 -3.99
N LYS A 125 19.01 5.23 -3.84
CA LYS A 125 19.50 6.19 -4.84
C LYS A 125 20.98 6.48 -4.67
N LYS A 126 21.81 6.12 -5.66
CA LYS A 126 23.18 6.64 -5.81
C LYS A 126 23.18 7.94 -6.63
N ILE A 127 22.44 7.96 -7.74
CA ILE A 127 22.21 9.12 -8.61
C ILE A 127 20.72 9.08 -8.98
N ALA A 128 19.87 9.93 -8.41
CA ALA A 128 18.44 10.10 -8.76
C ALA A 128 17.52 8.86 -8.70
N GLY A 129 17.99 7.64 -8.35
CA GLY A 129 17.17 6.44 -8.16
C GLY A 129 16.62 5.78 -9.44
N VAL A 130 17.06 6.20 -10.64
CA VAL A 130 16.59 5.66 -11.93
C VAL A 130 17.00 4.21 -12.10
N CYS A 131 18.28 3.88 -11.82
CA CYS A 131 18.79 2.52 -12.01
C CYS A 131 18.13 1.52 -11.05
N SER A 132 17.91 1.90 -9.79
CA SER A 132 17.23 1.01 -8.82
C SER A 132 15.75 0.86 -9.16
N GLY A 133 15.04 1.93 -9.52
CA GLY A 133 13.66 1.86 -9.97
C GLY A 133 13.48 0.97 -11.21
N LEU A 134 14.34 1.12 -12.22
CA LEU A 134 14.32 0.30 -13.43
C LEU A 134 14.66 -1.18 -13.14
N ALA A 135 15.62 -1.42 -12.25
CA ALA A 135 16.01 -2.77 -11.83
C ALA A 135 14.85 -3.50 -11.14
N LEU A 136 14.17 -2.83 -10.21
CA LEU A 136 12.99 -3.36 -9.52
C LEU A 136 11.83 -3.63 -10.49
N PHE A 137 11.61 -2.72 -11.44
CA PHE A 137 10.58 -2.90 -12.47
C PHE A 137 10.85 -4.12 -13.35
N LEU A 138 12.10 -4.29 -13.83
CA LEU A 138 12.52 -5.40 -14.68
C LEU A 138 12.75 -6.70 -13.89
N GLY A 139 12.88 -6.63 -12.56
CA GLY A 139 13.23 -7.79 -11.72
C GLY A 139 14.67 -8.26 -11.89
N VAL A 140 15.60 -7.34 -12.22
CA VAL A 140 17.02 -7.59 -12.47
C VAL A 140 17.85 -6.92 -11.36
N ASP A 141 19.08 -7.38 -11.16
CA ASP A 141 20.00 -6.75 -10.19
C ASP A 141 20.35 -5.32 -10.60
N VAL A 142 20.34 -4.41 -9.61
CA VAL A 142 20.64 -2.97 -9.79
C VAL A 142 22.05 -2.77 -10.36
N VAL A 143 23.00 -3.63 -9.99
CA VAL A 143 24.39 -3.55 -10.46
C VAL A 143 24.46 -3.76 -11.97
N ILE A 144 23.69 -4.71 -12.49
CA ILE A 144 23.64 -4.98 -13.95
C ILE A 144 23.16 -3.75 -14.70
N ILE A 145 22.07 -3.14 -14.22
CA ILE A 145 21.52 -1.91 -14.83
C ILE A 145 22.55 -0.77 -14.80
N ARG A 146 23.26 -0.59 -13.67
CA ARG A 146 24.30 0.43 -13.53
C ARG A 146 25.44 0.20 -14.53
N VAL A 147 25.90 -1.05 -14.69
CA VAL A 147 26.96 -1.40 -15.65
C VAL A 147 26.52 -1.14 -17.10
N ILE A 148 25.27 -1.49 -17.45
CA ILE A 148 24.72 -1.22 -18.79
C ILE A 148 24.71 0.29 -19.08
N PHE A 149 24.24 1.12 -18.14
CA PHE A 149 24.26 2.57 -18.32
C PHE A 149 25.67 3.15 -18.41
N LEU A 150 26.62 2.60 -17.65
CA LEU A 150 28.04 2.99 -17.71
C LEU A 150 28.65 2.69 -19.09
N ILE A 151 28.41 1.48 -19.61
CA ILE A 151 28.87 1.09 -20.95
C ILE A 151 28.22 1.97 -22.01
N ALA A 152 26.91 2.21 -21.93
CA ALA A 152 26.18 3.07 -22.87
C ALA A 152 26.67 4.53 -22.84
N LEU A 153 27.15 5.01 -21.67
CA LEU A 153 27.76 6.34 -21.54
C LEU A 153 29.11 6.41 -22.28
N ILE A 154 29.94 5.37 -22.12
CA ILE A 154 31.28 5.30 -22.75
C ILE A 154 31.17 5.13 -24.28
N CYS A 155 30.23 4.29 -24.74
CA CYS A 155 30.07 3.97 -26.17
C CYS A 155 29.48 5.09 -27.05
N GLY A 156 29.08 6.23 -26.49
CA GLY A 156 28.61 7.29 -27.38
C GLY A 156 27.61 8.30 -26.84
N SER A 157 27.65 8.60 -25.56
CA SER A 157 26.75 9.59 -24.90
C SER A 157 25.25 9.28 -24.99
N ALA A 158 24.84 8.28 -25.78
CA ALA A 158 23.44 7.89 -25.90
C ALA A 158 22.84 7.46 -24.55
N GLY A 159 23.62 6.81 -23.70
CA GLY A 159 23.23 6.42 -22.35
C GLY A 159 22.85 7.61 -21.46
N PHE A 160 23.52 8.75 -21.65
CA PHE A 160 23.19 9.98 -20.93
C PHE A 160 21.80 10.50 -21.29
N TRP A 161 21.48 10.56 -22.59
CA TRP A 161 20.18 11.05 -23.04
C TRP A 161 19.05 10.12 -22.65
N ILE A 162 19.24 8.80 -22.75
CA ILE A 162 18.27 7.80 -22.30
C ILE A 162 18.04 7.93 -20.79
N TYR A 163 19.10 8.06 -20.01
CA TYR A 163 19.01 8.27 -18.56
C TYR A 163 18.20 9.53 -18.22
N LEU A 164 18.48 10.63 -18.92
CA LEU A 164 17.81 11.92 -18.70
C LEU A 164 16.32 11.84 -19.05
N VAL A 165 15.97 11.15 -20.15
CA VAL A 165 14.56 10.93 -20.53
C VAL A 165 13.83 10.12 -19.45
N ILE A 166 14.42 9.01 -18.98
CA ILE A 166 13.80 8.18 -17.92
C ILE A 166 13.72 8.97 -16.61
N TRP A 167 14.72 9.76 -16.28
CA TRP A 167 14.74 10.59 -15.08
C TRP A 167 13.60 11.62 -15.05
N ILE A 168 13.28 12.22 -16.20
CA ILE A 168 12.17 13.17 -16.33
C ILE A 168 10.82 12.43 -16.37
N ALA A 169 10.74 11.29 -17.07
CA ALA A 169 9.50 10.55 -17.27
C ALA A 169 9.04 9.75 -16.04
N ALA A 170 10.00 9.18 -15.28
CA ALA A 170 9.67 8.35 -14.12
C ALA A 170 9.50 9.22 -12.85
N PRO A 171 8.32 9.25 -12.22
CA PRO A 171 8.11 9.95 -10.95
C PRO A 171 8.87 9.24 -9.81
N GLU A 172 9.16 9.97 -8.74
CA GLU A 172 9.76 9.42 -7.52
C GLU A 172 8.69 8.77 -6.64
N ALA A 173 8.92 7.55 -6.17
CA ALA A 173 8.04 6.88 -5.23
C ALA A 173 8.12 7.57 -3.85
N ARG A 174 7.13 8.41 -3.53
CA ARG A 174 7.11 9.20 -2.29
C ARG A 174 6.29 8.52 -1.20
N ASN A 175 5.23 7.84 -1.59
CA ASN A 175 4.29 7.20 -0.68
C ASN A 175 4.67 5.75 -0.43
N ALA A 176 4.31 5.19 0.74
CA ALA A 176 4.55 3.79 1.05
C ALA A 176 3.82 2.86 0.06
N THR A 177 2.63 3.25 -0.39
CA THR A 177 1.86 2.52 -1.42
C THR A 177 2.62 2.44 -2.75
N GLU A 178 3.20 3.56 -3.24
CA GLU A 178 4.01 3.60 -4.46
C GLU A 178 5.29 2.75 -4.34
N LYS A 179 5.90 2.71 -3.15
CA LYS A 179 7.05 1.85 -2.84
C LYS A 179 6.67 0.36 -2.88
N CYS A 180 5.46 0.01 -2.44
CA CYS A 180 4.92 -1.34 -2.57
C CYS A 180 4.68 -1.71 -4.04
N GLU A 181 4.06 -0.83 -4.83
CA GLU A 181 3.83 -1.03 -6.25
C GLU A 181 5.14 -1.18 -7.05
N LEU A 182 6.16 -0.37 -6.73
CA LEU A 182 7.49 -0.46 -7.34
C LEU A 182 8.12 -1.85 -7.12
N ARG A 183 7.95 -2.42 -5.90
CA ARG A 183 8.50 -3.73 -5.54
C ARG A 183 7.59 -4.90 -5.92
N GLY A 184 6.37 -4.61 -6.40
CA GLY A 184 5.39 -5.63 -6.77
C GLY A 184 4.85 -6.42 -5.58
N ILE A 185 4.78 -5.77 -4.41
CA ILE A 185 4.21 -6.33 -3.19
C ILE A 185 2.87 -5.65 -2.89
N PRO A 186 1.92 -6.37 -2.28
CA PRO A 186 0.62 -5.79 -1.96
C PRO A 186 0.78 -4.65 -0.94
N ALA A 187 0.05 -3.56 -1.14
CA ALA A 187 0.00 -2.43 -0.21
C ALA A 187 -0.91 -2.77 0.98
N ASN A 188 -0.48 -3.74 1.81
CA ASN A 188 -1.15 -4.13 3.04
C ASN A 188 -0.76 -3.18 4.18
N ALA A 189 -1.56 -3.15 5.24
CA ALA A 189 -1.34 -2.35 6.43
C ALA A 189 0.09 -2.51 7.02
N GLU A 190 0.61 -3.74 7.05
CA GLU A 190 1.96 -4.04 7.54
C GLU A 190 3.06 -3.52 6.58
N ASN A 191 2.91 -3.69 5.27
CA ASN A 191 3.86 -3.19 4.29
C ASN A 191 3.88 -1.65 4.27
N ILE A 192 2.72 -1.00 4.36
CA ILE A 192 2.62 0.46 4.49
C ILE A 192 3.38 0.92 5.74
N ARG A 193 3.11 0.32 6.90
CA ARG A 193 3.83 0.62 8.15
C ARG A 193 5.33 0.48 7.99
N ARG A 194 5.82 -0.62 7.41
CA ARG A 194 7.25 -0.89 7.21
C ARG A 194 7.94 0.18 6.37
N PHE A 195 7.33 0.59 5.24
CA PHE A 195 7.94 1.58 4.34
C PHE A 195 7.78 3.03 4.80
N THR A 196 6.83 3.33 5.66
CA THR A 196 6.71 4.66 6.28
C THR A 196 7.74 4.84 7.41
N GLN A 197 8.03 3.80 8.19
CA GLN A 197 9.00 3.87 9.29
C GLN A 197 10.47 3.94 8.84
N THR A 198 10.78 3.66 7.58
CA THR A 198 12.15 3.65 7.04
C THR A 198 12.62 5.04 6.56
N ARG A 199 11.92 6.12 6.90
CA ARG A 199 12.22 7.50 6.48
C ARG A 199 13.14 8.22 7.47
#